data_f48b45add4f60efb230ae1f84b56b99c
#
_entry.id   f48b45add4f60efb230ae1f84b56b99c
#
_cell.length_a   1.000
_cell.length_b   1.000
_cell.length_c   1.000
_cell.angle_alpha   90.00
_cell.angle_beta   90.00
_cell.angle_gamma   90.00
#
_symmetry.space_group_name_H-M   'P 1'
#
loop_
_entity.id
_entity.type
_entity.pdbx_description
1 polymer ?
#
loop_
_entity_poly.entity_id
_entity_poly.type
_entity_poly.pdbx_seq_one_letter_code
_entity_poly.pdbx_strand_id
1 'polypeptide(L)'
;MERLRAPGGCPWDREQTFDSIKPYTLEETYEVLEAIDNRDWPELAGELGDLLLQVLFYAEMAQEQSSFSIDDVLDRLSSKLINRHPHVFGDVKADTSDEVKRNWEALKHKERKQKEGSAEGDAKPEMRSILTGVSSKMPSLLEAQKLSSRAAQVGFDWPDVEGLFDKLREETGELREHLKEFPAPGPRPQGRGVAGSGRTEVPDALQARLEEEVGDLFFVLVNIARYLSVDPESALRKTNRKFRRRFQWMEARLHEAGRSADDAPMEELESLWQQAKAHERGAEEKTA
;
A
#
# COMPACT_ATOMS: atom_id res chain seq x y z
N MET A 1 -4.37 29.23 -1.22
CA MET A 1 -5.25 28.69 -0.13
C MET A 1 -5.83 29.82 0.71
N GLU A 2 -5.06 30.76 1.18
CA GLU A 2 -5.51 31.90 2.01
C GLU A 2 -6.77 32.59 1.45
N ARG A 3 -6.77 32.97 0.15
CA ARG A 3 -7.94 33.59 -0.48
C ARG A 3 -9.18 32.70 -0.53
N LEU A 4 -9.01 31.39 -0.71
CA LEU A 4 -10.12 30.44 -0.77
C LEU A 4 -10.77 30.25 0.60
N ARG A 5 -9.97 30.26 1.66
CA ARG A 5 -10.43 30.07 3.03
C ARG A 5 -10.78 31.38 3.77
N ALA A 6 -10.41 32.57 3.22
CA ALA A 6 -10.74 33.86 3.79
C ALA A 6 -12.25 34.14 3.81
N PRO A 7 -12.73 35.10 4.63
CA PRO A 7 -14.09 35.63 4.55
C PRO A 7 -14.41 36.10 3.13
N GLY A 8 -15.48 35.54 2.52
CA GLY A 8 -15.83 35.82 1.12
C GLY A 8 -15.13 34.89 0.10
N GLY A 9 -14.32 33.97 0.54
CA GLY A 9 -13.76 32.89 -0.29
C GLY A 9 -14.76 31.75 -0.55
N CYS A 10 -14.27 30.57 -0.87
CA CYS A 10 -15.10 29.39 -1.15
C CYS A 10 -15.75 28.86 0.14
N PRO A 11 -17.09 28.76 0.22
CA PRO A 11 -17.76 28.23 1.42
C PRO A 11 -17.32 26.80 1.76
N TRP A 12 -17.15 25.93 0.74
CA TRP A 12 -16.73 24.54 0.93
C TRP A 12 -15.30 24.45 1.50
N ASP A 13 -14.35 25.20 0.95
CA ASP A 13 -12.97 25.20 1.43
C ASP A 13 -12.87 25.68 2.88
N ARG A 14 -13.71 26.64 3.27
CA ARG A 14 -13.75 27.20 4.63
C ARG A 14 -14.26 26.23 5.68
N GLU A 15 -15.16 25.32 5.31
CA GLU A 15 -15.72 24.30 6.21
C GLU A 15 -14.77 23.13 6.43
N GLN A 16 -13.74 22.97 5.59
CA GLN A 16 -12.83 21.83 5.70
C GLN A 16 -11.97 21.89 6.96
N THR A 17 -11.71 20.70 7.49
CA THR A 17 -10.86 20.45 8.65
C THR A 17 -9.74 19.47 8.27
N PHE A 18 -8.73 19.33 9.13
CA PHE A 18 -7.69 18.31 8.96
C PHE A 18 -8.27 16.91 8.76
N ASP A 19 -9.36 16.60 9.49
CA ASP A 19 -9.98 15.26 9.39
C ASP A 19 -10.81 15.09 8.12
N SER A 20 -11.51 16.14 7.66
CA SER A 20 -12.33 16.06 6.46
C SER A 20 -11.52 15.93 5.17
N ILE A 21 -10.26 16.43 5.16
CA ILE A 21 -9.36 16.36 4.00
C ILE A 21 -8.56 15.03 3.92
N LYS A 22 -8.48 14.25 4.99
CA LYS A 22 -7.76 12.97 4.99
C LYS A 22 -8.18 12.00 3.87
N PRO A 23 -9.50 11.78 3.60
CA PRO A 23 -9.93 10.90 2.53
C PRO A 23 -9.41 11.35 1.15
N TYR A 24 -9.50 12.65 0.85
CA TYR A 24 -9.01 13.20 -0.41
C TYR A 24 -7.49 13.03 -0.56
N THR A 25 -6.70 13.28 0.48
CA THR A 25 -5.25 13.01 0.44
C THR A 25 -4.93 11.56 0.07
N LEU A 26 -5.73 10.61 0.54
CA LEU A 26 -5.56 9.20 0.21
C LEU A 26 -5.99 8.92 -1.24
N GLU A 27 -7.09 9.51 -1.68
CA GLU A 27 -7.62 9.43 -3.04
C GLU A 27 -6.58 9.93 -4.04
N GLU A 28 -6.12 11.18 -3.92
CA GLU A 28 -5.09 11.76 -4.78
C GLU A 28 -3.79 10.94 -4.81
N THR A 29 -3.41 10.37 -3.65
CA THR A 29 -2.25 9.47 -3.60
C THR A 29 -2.45 8.24 -4.48
N TYR A 30 -3.65 7.66 -4.50
CA TYR A 30 -3.96 6.49 -5.33
C TYR A 30 -4.11 6.86 -6.82
N GLU A 31 -4.62 8.05 -7.14
CA GLU A 31 -4.73 8.55 -8.52
C GLU A 31 -3.34 8.83 -9.12
N VAL A 32 -2.43 9.43 -8.37
CA VAL A 32 -1.00 9.51 -8.73
C VAL A 32 -0.41 8.12 -9.06
N LEU A 33 -0.67 7.12 -8.20
CA LEU A 33 -0.19 5.77 -8.45
C LEU A 33 -0.83 5.13 -9.68
N GLU A 34 -2.10 5.41 -9.95
CA GLU A 34 -2.82 4.90 -11.11
C GLU A 34 -2.28 5.52 -12.40
N ALA A 35 -2.08 6.83 -12.45
CA ALA A 35 -1.48 7.54 -13.58
C ALA A 35 -0.07 7.00 -13.90
N ILE A 36 0.77 6.76 -12.89
CA ILE A 36 2.10 6.13 -13.06
C ILE A 36 1.97 4.73 -13.64
N ASP A 37 1.07 3.94 -13.12
CA ASP A 37 0.88 2.55 -13.55
C ASP A 37 0.35 2.45 -14.98
N ASN A 38 -0.49 3.41 -15.40
CA ASN A 38 -1.04 3.51 -16.75
C ASN A 38 -0.07 4.18 -17.74
N ARG A 39 1.06 4.74 -17.26
CA ARG A 39 2.00 5.56 -18.05
C ARG A 39 1.31 6.81 -18.66
N ASP A 40 0.28 7.31 -17.99
CA ASP A 40 -0.42 8.53 -18.38
C ASP A 40 0.27 9.75 -17.75
N TRP A 41 1.23 10.31 -18.50
CA TRP A 41 2.02 11.44 -18.03
C TRP A 41 1.25 12.76 -17.94
N PRO A 42 0.31 13.06 -18.86
CA PRO A 42 -0.59 14.21 -18.70
C PRO A 42 -1.45 14.11 -17.43
N GLU A 43 -2.08 12.97 -17.18
CA GLU A 43 -2.87 12.73 -15.98
C GLU A 43 -2.02 12.82 -14.72
N LEU A 44 -0.83 12.22 -14.73
CA LEU A 44 0.10 12.31 -13.61
C LEU A 44 0.42 13.76 -13.20
N ALA A 45 0.51 14.68 -14.18
CA ALA A 45 0.76 16.08 -13.87
C ALA A 45 -0.44 16.73 -13.15
N GLY A 46 -1.66 16.34 -13.51
CA GLY A 46 -2.90 16.74 -12.81
C GLY A 46 -2.91 16.24 -11.38
N GLU A 47 -2.77 14.92 -11.21
CA GLU A 47 -2.83 14.26 -9.89
C GLU A 47 -1.73 14.74 -8.93
N LEU A 48 -0.54 15.04 -9.44
CA LEU A 48 0.51 15.67 -8.63
C LEU A 48 0.12 17.08 -8.19
N GLY A 49 -0.64 17.82 -9.02
CA GLY A 49 -1.21 19.12 -8.67
C GLY A 49 -2.23 19.00 -7.54
N ASP A 50 -3.12 18.01 -7.63
CA ASP A 50 -4.17 17.77 -6.64
C ASP A 50 -3.59 17.24 -5.33
N LEU A 51 -2.59 16.37 -5.37
CA LEU A 51 -1.83 15.97 -4.18
C LEU A 51 -1.09 17.17 -3.54
N LEU A 52 -0.52 18.06 -4.35
CA LEU A 52 0.10 19.29 -3.85
C LEU A 52 -0.94 20.24 -3.23
N LEU A 53 -2.14 20.31 -3.79
CA LEU A 53 -3.26 21.07 -3.22
C LEU A 53 -3.56 20.61 -1.80
N GLN A 54 -3.56 19.29 -1.52
CA GLN A 54 -3.77 18.76 -0.17
C GLN A 54 -2.67 19.29 0.80
N VAL A 55 -1.42 19.32 0.35
CA VAL A 55 -0.30 19.86 1.17
C VAL A 55 -0.54 21.35 1.50
N LEU A 56 -0.92 22.14 0.49
CA LEU A 56 -1.22 23.56 0.67
C LEU A 56 -2.44 23.79 1.57
N PHE A 57 -3.43 22.91 1.49
CA PHE A 57 -4.64 22.96 2.31
C PHE A 57 -4.31 22.73 3.79
N TYR A 58 -3.53 21.68 4.09
CA TYR A 58 -3.08 21.43 5.46
C TYR A 58 -2.21 22.55 6.01
N ALA A 59 -1.31 23.09 5.20
CA ALA A 59 -0.43 24.18 5.63
C ALA A 59 -1.22 25.46 5.96
N GLU A 60 -2.24 25.79 5.17
CA GLU A 60 -3.13 26.93 5.43
C GLU A 60 -3.92 26.75 6.72
N MET A 61 -4.56 25.58 6.92
CA MET A 61 -5.28 25.29 8.15
C MET A 61 -4.37 25.34 9.39
N ALA A 62 -3.11 24.91 9.24
CA ALA A 62 -2.13 24.99 10.31
C ALA A 62 -1.71 26.43 10.61
N GLN A 63 -1.59 27.28 9.59
CA GLN A 63 -1.29 28.70 9.72
C GLN A 63 -2.43 29.45 10.40
N GLU A 64 -3.68 29.16 10.05
CA GLU A 64 -4.88 29.70 10.72
C GLU A 64 -4.87 29.43 12.24
N GLN A 65 -4.30 28.27 12.64
CA GLN A 65 -4.16 27.87 14.05
C GLN A 65 -2.81 28.30 14.66
N SER A 66 -2.00 29.08 13.94
CA SER A 66 -0.66 29.50 14.38
C SER A 66 0.27 28.34 14.75
N SER A 67 0.12 27.19 14.10
CA SER A 67 0.92 25.98 14.34
C SER A 67 2.17 25.94 13.46
N PHE A 68 2.01 26.08 12.16
CA PHE A 68 3.08 26.16 11.15
C PHE A 68 2.52 26.68 9.82
N SER A 69 3.40 27.12 8.94
CA SER A 69 3.09 27.64 7.60
C SER A 69 3.62 26.71 6.50
N ILE A 70 3.31 27.02 5.25
CA ILE A 70 3.90 26.35 4.09
C ILE A 70 5.42 26.55 4.02
N ASP A 71 5.93 27.70 4.45
CA ASP A 71 7.37 27.96 4.50
C ASP A 71 8.06 27.01 5.48
N ASP A 72 7.47 26.75 6.64
CA ASP A 72 7.98 25.74 7.59
C ASP A 72 8.04 24.32 6.98
N VAL A 73 7.05 23.96 6.16
CA VAL A 73 7.04 22.67 5.45
C VAL A 73 8.20 22.59 4.45
N LEU A 74 8.38 23.67 3.65
CA LEU A 74 9.44 23.75 2.64
C LEU A 74 10.83 23.81 3.28
N ASP A 75 11.02 24.54 4.35
CA ASP A 75 12.29 24.62 5.09
C ASP A 75 12.68 23.26 5.70
N ARG A 76 11.71 22.57 6.29
CA ARG A 76 11.94 21.20 6.81
C ARG A 76 12.27 20.21 5.69
N LEU A 77 11.62 20.31 4.54
CA LEU A 77 11.92 19.48 3.39
C LEU A 77 13.32 19.77 2.86
N SER A 78 13.65 21.05 2.61
CA SER A 78 14.95 21.49 2.09
C SER A 78 16.10 21.09 3.02
N SER A 79 15.98 21.38 4.32
CA SER A 79 16.96 20.98 5.32
C SER A 79 17.16 19.47 5.35
N LYS A 80 16.08 18.70 5.28
CA LYS A 80 16.16 17.23 5.22
C LYS A 80 16.87 16.74 3.98
N LEU A 81 16.59 17.33 2.80
CA LEU A 81 17.25 16.94 1.54
C LEU A 81 18.74 17.26 1.56
N ILE A 82 19.11 18.45 2.00
CA ILE A 82 20.51 18.88 2.11
C ILE A 82 21.28 17.96 3.07
N ASN A 83 20.74 17.75 4.27
CA ASN A 83 21.41 16.95 5.29
C ASN A 83 21.55 15.48 4.92
N ARG A 84 20.60 14.92 4.15
CA ARG A 84 20.62 13.50 3.77
C ARG A 84 21.33 13.21 2.47
N HIS A 85 21.74 14.25 1.74
CA HIS A 85 22.51 14.10 0.50
C HIS A 85 23.86 14.82 0.58
N PRO A 86 24.71 14.50 1.59
CA PRO A 86 26.01 15.15 1.73
C PRO A 86 26.97 14.85 0.55
N HIS A 87 26.65 13.85 -0.25
CA HIS A 87 27.33 13.53 -1.50
C HIS A 87 26.92 14.43 -2.68
N VAL A 88 25.84 15.23 -2.54
CA VAL A 88 25.37 16.21 -3.54
C VAL A 88 25.60 17.63 -3.06
N PHE A 89 25.34 17.90 -1.79
CA PHE A 89 25.37 19.24 -1.19
C PHE A 89 26.57 19.48 -0.25
N GLY A 90 27.47 18.51 -0.10
CA GLY A 90 28.67 18.56 0.74
C GLY A 90 29.84 17.83 0.12
N ASP A 91 30.82 17.44 0.94
CA ASP A 91 32.09 16.89 0.50
C ASP A 91 32.21 15.35 0.59
N VAL A 92 31.10 14.66 0.96
CA VAL A 92 31.10 13.20 1.07
C VAL A 92 30.94 12.59 -0.33
N LYS A 93 31.80 11.62 -0.66
CA LYS A 93 31.70 10.87 -1.92
C LYS A 93 30.83 9.63 -1.70
N ALA A 94 29.92 9.37 -2.62
CA ALA A 94 29.18 8.11 -2.74
C ALA A 94 28.94 7.85 -4.22
N ASP A 95 29.60 6.82 -4.75
CA ASP A 95 29.63 6.53 -6.18
C ASP A 95 28.57 5.49 -6.57
N THR A 96 27.97 4.82 -5.58
CA THR A 96 26.94 3.79 -5.82
C THR A 96 25.65 4.05 -5.02
N SER A 97 24.53 3.59 -5.56
CA SER A 97 23.23 3.67 -4.89
C SER A 97 23.20 2.96 -3.52
N ASP A 98 24.00 1.90 -3.37
CA ASP A 98 24.07 1.15 -2.12
C ASP A 98 24.87 1.88 -1.04
N GLU A 99 25.90 2.62 -1.42
CA GLU A 99 26.60 3.54 -0.50
C GLU A 99 25.68 4.67 -0.04
N VAL A 100 24.91 5.24 -0.96
CA VAL A 100 23.90 6.26 -0.62
C VAL A 100 22.87 5.71 0.36
N LYS A 101 22.34 4.50 0.13
CA LYS A 101 21.38 3.86 1.03
C LYS A 101 21.95 3.63 2.42
N ARG A 102 23.18 3.10 2.53
CA ARG A 102 23.87 2.90 3.82
C ARG A 102 24.06 4.22 4.56
N ASN A 103 24.51 5.26 3.86
CA ASN A 103 24.69 6.59 4.43
C ASN A 103 23.37 7.19 4.92
N TRP A 104 22.29 7.01 4.17
CA TRP A 104 20.96 7.44 4.56
C TRP A 104 20.45 6.77 5.84
N GLU A 105 20.64 5.46 5.98
CA GLU A 105 20.23 4.75 7.19
C GLU A 105 21.06 5.20 8.41
N ALA A 106 22.36 5.40 8.24
CA ALA A 106 23.22 5.95 9.29
C ALA A 106 22.77 7.36 9.71
N LEU A 107 22.48 8.23 8.74
CA LEU A 107 21.99 9.59 9.01
C LEU A 107 20.61 9.60 9.68
N LYS A 108 19.68 8.81 9.22
CA LYS A 108 18.36 8.65 9.87
C LYS A 108 18.49 8.16 11.32
N HIS A 109 19.41 7.23 11.56
CA HIS A 109 19.66 6.74 12.92
C HIS A 109 20.27 7.84 13.81
N LYS A 110 21.18 8.67 13.27
CA LYS A 110 21.77 9.83 13.96
C LYS A 110 20.71 10.91 14.27
N GLU A 111 19.88 11.26 13.28
CA GLU A 111 18.77 12.21 13.44
C GLU A 111 17.78 11.77 14.55
N ARG A 112 17.48 10.46 14.62
CA ARG A 112 16.64 9.90 15.68
C ARG A 112 17.25 10.07 17.06
N LYS A 113 18.54 9.71 17.21
CA LYS A 113 19.27 9.90 18.46
C LYS A 113 19.34 11.36 18.91
N GLN A 114 19.50 12.30 17.97
CA GLN A 114 19.52 13.74 18.29
C GLN A 114 18.16 14.26 18.76
N LYS A 115 17.06 13.80 18.15
CA LYS A 115 15.70 14.15 18.59
C LYS A 115 15.39 13.57 19.97
N GLU A 116 15.99 12.44 20.30
CA GLU A 116 15.83 11.78 21.60
C GLU A 116 16.64 12.47 22.70
N GLY A 117 17.82 13.00 22.40
CA GLY A 117 18.65 13.75 23.34
C GLY A 117 18.12 15.13 23.70
N SER A 118 17.11 15.64 22.98
CA SER A 118 16.48 16.94 23.24
C SER A 118 15.26 16.85 24.17
N ALA A 119 14.84 15.66 24.54
CA ALA A 119 13.77 15.42 25.52
C ALA A 119 14.43 15.15 26.90
N GLU A 120 14.92 16.20 27.54
CA GLU A 120 15.35 16.15 28.95
C GLU A 120 14.13 15.92 29.84
N GLY A 121 14.00 14.69 30.29
CA GLY A 121 13.11 14.25 31.36
C GLY A 121 13.65 12.95 31.90
N ASP A 122 13.76 12.83 33.23
CA ASP A 122 14.26 11.70 34.04
C ASP A 122 13.58 10.34 33.80
N ALA A 123 13.30 9.98 32.53
CA ALA A 123 12.81 8.66 32.17
C ALA A 123 14.00 7.75 31.89
N LYS A 124 14.10 6.63 32.63
CA LYS A 124 15.01 5.51 32.33
C LYS A 124 15.01 5.24 30.83
N PRO A 125 16.16 4.92 30.20
CA PRO A 125 16.21 4.54 28.80
C PRO A 125 15.33 3.30 28.59
N GLU A 126 14.08 3.52 28.16
CA GLU A 126 13.23 2.42 27.71
C GLU A 126 13.90 1.81 26.49
N MET A 127 14.03 0.47 26.51
CA MET A 127 14.57 -0.30 25.40
C MET A 127 13.62 -0.13 24.20
N ARG A 128 13.95 0.84 23.33
CA ARG A 128 13.12 1.12 22.15
C ARG A 128 13.38 0.08 21.07
N SER A 129 12.33 -0.53 20.60
CA SER A 129 12.36 -1.46 19.48
C SER A 129 12.91 -0.77 18.21
N ILE A 130 13.71 -1.49 17.42
CA ILE A 130 14.11 -1.09 16.07
C ILE A 130 12.90 -0.83 15.15
N LEU A 131 11.76 -1.40 15.48
CA LEU A 131 10.51 -1.23 14.75
C LEU A 131 9.81 0.09 15.08
N THR A 132 10.27 0.83 16.11
CA THR A 132 9.71 2.14 16.45
C THR A 132 9.74 3.09 15.27
N GLY A 133 8.59 3.72 14.98
CA GLY A 133 8.41 4.66 13.87
C GLY A 133 8.05 3.99 12.54
N VAL A 134 7.74 2.70 12.50
CA VAL A 134 6.88 2.12 11.46
C VAL A 134 5.45 2.48 11.85
N SER A 135 4.74 3.17 10.97
CA SER A 135 3.37 3.59 11.25
C SER A 135 2.42 2.42 10.99
N SER A 136 1.59 2.09 11.99
CA SER A 136 0.50 1.12 11.84
C SER A 136 -0.73 1.68 11.08
N LYS A 137 -0.62 2.91 10.56
CA LYS A 137 -1.71 3.57 9.81
C LYS A 137 -1.53 3.47 8.29
N MET A 138 -0.48 2.82 7.83
CA MET A 138 -0.26 2.58 6.40
C MET A 138 -0.96 1.29 5.95
N PRO A 139 -1.12 1.07 4.62
CA PRO A 139 -1.59 -0.20 4.10
C PRO A 139 -0.77 -1.38 4.65
N SER A 140 -1.45 -2.47 5.04
CA SER A 140 -0.83 -3.57 5.80
C SER A 140 0.32 -4.25 5.06
N LEU A 141 0.26 -4.34 3.72
CA LEU A 141 1.37 -4.91 2.94
C LEU A 141 2.62 -4.03 3.01
N LEU A 142 2.46 -2.70 3.00
CA LEU A 142 3.57 -1.76 3.15
C LEU A 142 4.11 -1.75 4.59
N GLU A 143 3.24 -1.90 5.58
CA GLU A 143 3.66 -2.05 6.98
C GLU A 143 4.51 -3.30 7.16
N ALA A 144 4.02 -4.46 6.71
CA ALA A 144 4.74 -5.73 6.76
C ALA A 144 6.11 -5.65 6.06
N GLN A 145 6.18 -5.02 4.87
CA GLN A 145 7.44 -4.80 4.15
C GLN A 145 8.42 -3.94 4.96
N LYS A 146 7.94 -2.88 5.63
CA LYS A 146 8.80 -2.02 6.45
C LYS A 146 9.25 -2.69 7.73
N LEU A 147 8.37 -3.46 8.37
CA LEU A 147 8.70 -4.23 9.58
C LEU A 147 9.80 -5.25 9.27
N SER A 148 9.61 -6.08 8.25
CA SER A 148 10.57 -7.09 7.83
C SER A 148 11.88 -6.48 7.35
N SER A 149 11.86 -5.38 6.59
CA SER A 149 13.06 -4.68 6.16
C SER A 149 13.88 -4.14 7.35
N ARG A 150 13.26 -3.72 8.44
CA ARG A 150 13.97 -3.29 9.65
C ARG A 150 14.53 -4.46 10.43
N ALA A 151 13.80 -5.57 10.52
CA ALA A 151 14.30 -6.79 11.14
C ALA A 151 15.55 -7.31 10.41
N ALA A 152 15.53 -7.29 9.07
CA ALA A 152 16.67 -7.67 8.24
C ALA A 152 17.94 -6.82 8.51
N GLN A 153 17.80 -5.53 8.85
CA GLN A 153 18.94 -4.66 9.17
C GLN A 153 19.77 -5.12 10.38
N VAL A 154 19.19 -5.89 11.29
CA VAL A 154 19.90 -6.45 12.44
C VAL A 154 20.21 -7.94 12.27
N GLY A 155 20.11 -8.45 11.03
CA GLY A 155 20.41 -9.84 10.71
C GLY A 155 19.26 -10.82 10.95
N PHE A 156 18.07 -10.33 11.32
CA PHE A 156 16.88 -11.18 11.43
C PHE A 156 16.19 -11.25 10.06
N ASP A 157 16.72 -12.13 9.22
CA ASP A 157 16.24 -12.35 7.84
C ASP A 157 16.49 -13.79 7.41
N TRP A 158 15.78 -14.24 6.37
CA TRP A 158 16.04 -15.52 5.73
C TRP A 158 17.37 -15.48 4.95
N PRO A 159 18.15 -16.56 4.98
CA PRO A 159 19.44 -16.59 4.28
C PRO A 159 19.28 -16.56 2.76
N ASP A 160 18.18 -17.09 2.24
CA ASP A 160 17.86 -17.17 0.82
C ASP A 160 16.35 -17.21 0.57
N VAL A 161 15.98 -17.21 -0.70
CA VAL A 161 14.57 -17.27 -1.13
C VAL A 161 13.93 -18.65 -0.89
N GLU A 162 14.72 -19.72 -0.87
CA GLU A 162 14.20 -21.08 -0.63
C GLU A 162 13.65 -21.20 0.79
N GLY A 163 14.31 -20.61 1.77
CA GLY A 163 13.78 -20.56 3.14
C GLY A 163 12.42 -19.87 3.24
N LEU A 164 12.16 -18.86 2.41
CA LEU A 164 10.84 -18.22 2.31
C LEU A 164 9.80 -19.15 1.67
N PHE A 165 10.17 -19.92 0.65
CA PHE A 165 9.26 -20.91 0.06
C PHE A 165 9.01 -22.10 0.99
N ASP A 166 9.99 -22.49 1.81
CA ASP A 166 9.78 -23.48 2.86
C ASP A 166 8.77 -22.98 3.88
N LYS A 167 8.92 -21.73 4.33
CA LYS A 167 7.95 -21.11 5.25
C LYS A 167 6.55 -20.99 4.64
N LEU A 168 6.45 -20.62 3.35
CA LEU A 168 5.16 -20.60 2.64
C LEU A 168 4.47 -21.97 2.63
N ARG A 169 5.24 -23.05 2.49
CA ARG A 169 4.71 -24.43 2.56
C ARG A 169 4.24 -24.79 3.98
N GLU A 170 4.98 -24.37 4.98
CA GLU A 170 4.64 -24.55 6.40
C GLU A 170 3.30 -23.87 6.69
N GLU A 171 3.16 -22.55 6.49
CA GLU A 171 1.92 -21.80 6.73
C GLU A 171 0.73 -22.33 5.93
N THR A 172 0.97 -22.73 4.68
CA THR A 172 -0.07 -23.38 3.86
C THR A 172 -0.49 -24.73 4.47
N GLY A 173 0.44 -25.45 5.10
CA GLY A 173 0.18 -26.71 5.79
C GLY A 173 -0.68 -26.48 7.04
N GLU A 174 -0.33 -25.50 7.86
CA GLU A 174 -1.05 -25.13 9.08
C GLU A 174 -2.48 -24.68 8.78
N LEU A 175 -2.65 -23.81 7.78
CA LEU A 175 -3.99 -23.43 7.29
C LEU A 175 -4.80 -24.68 6.84
N ARG A 176 -4.19 -25.63 6.15
CA ARG A 176 -4.88 -26.87 5.71
C ARG A 176 -5.29 -27.76 6.89
N GLU A 177 -4.51 -27.80 7.97
CA GLU A 177 -4.91 -28.54 9.17
C GLU A 177 -6.16 -27.91 9.79
N HIS A 178 -6.21 -26.59 9.94
CA HIS A 178 -7.40 -25.90 10.45
C HIS A 178 -8.62 -26.06 9.54
N LEU A 179 -8.42 -26.13 8.21
CA LEU A 179 -9.50 -26.37 7.26
C LEU A 179 -10.15 -27.75 7.40
N LYS A 180 -9.54 -28.72 8.08
CA LYS A 180 -10.19 -30.01 8.40
C LYS A 180 -11.34 -29.84 9.38
N GLU A 181 -11.27 -28.83 10.24
CA GLU A 181 -12.33 -28.48 11.18
C GLU A 181 -13.38 -27.55 10.54
N PHE A 182 -13.11 -27.04 9.31
CA PHE A 182 -13.99 -26.11 8.63
C PHE A 182 -15.30 -26.80 8.27
N PRO A 183 -16.46 -26.26 8.65
CA PRO A 183 -17.74 -26.87 8.35
C PRO A 183 -17.91 -27.06 6.84
N ALA A 184 -18.42 -28.22 6.43
CA ALA A 184 -18.68 -28.47 5.02
C ALA A 184 -19.58 -27.34 4.46
N PRO A 185 -19.26 -26.79 3.27
CA PRO A 185 -20.11 -25.76 2.68
C PRO A 185 -21.50 -26.30 2.49
N GLY A 186 -22.50 -25.61 3.08
CA GLY A 186 -23.88 -25.91 2.83
C GLY A 186 -24.19 -25.81 1.32
N PRO A 187 -25.30 -26.39 0.84
CA PRO A 187 -25.68 -26.29 -0.55
C PRO A 187 -25.73 -24.80 -0.94
N ARG A 188 -24.95 -24.43 -1.96
CA ARG A 188 -24.98 -23.08 -2.49
C ARG A 188 -26.40 -22.72 -2.86
N PRO A 189 -26.98 -21.60 -2.36
CA PRO A 189 -28.28 -21.16 -2.83
C PRO A 189 -28.21 -21.03 -4.35
N GLN A 190 -29.08 -21.75 -5.06
CA GLN A 190 -29.29 -21.52 -6.49
C GLN A 190 -30.03 -20.18 -6.61
N GLY A 191 -29.33 -19.15 -7.01
CA GLY A 191 -29.91 -17.82 -7.22
C GLY A 191 -28.95 -16.69 -6.86
N ARG A 192 -29.01 -15.67 -7.66
CA ARG A 192 -28.24 -14.43 -7.68
C ARG A 192 -27.58 -14.03 -6.36
N GLY A 193 -26.27 -13.96 -6.45
CA GLY A 193 -25.46 -12.94 -5.86
C GLY A 193 -25.74 -12.55 -4.41
N VAL A 194 -25.60 -13.47 -3.48
CA VAL A 194 -25.32 -13.05 -2.11
C VAL A 194 -23.92 -13.49 -1.78
N ALA A 195 -22.95 -12.70 -2.23
CA ALA A 195 -21.63 -12.73 -1.64
C ALA A 195 -21.82 -12.47 -0.13
N GLY A 196 -21.81 -13.53 0.68
CA GLY A 196 -21.85 -13.45 2.13
C GLY A 196 -23.08 -14.00 2.85
N SER A 197 -24.18 -14.37 2.20
CA SER A 197 -25.36 -14.92 2.90
C SER A 197 -25.35 -16.43 3.11
N GLY A 198 -24.30 -17.10 2.69
CA GLY A 198 -24.05 -18.51 2.99
C GLY A 198 -22.77 -18.69 3.81
N ARG A 199 -22.43 -17.74 4.68
CA ARG A 199 -21.37 -17.98 5.65
C ARG A 199 -21.84 -19.13 6.53
N THR A 200 -21.20 -20.28 6.34
CA THR A 200 -21.19 -21.34 7.33
C THR A 200 -20.78 -20.69 8.65
N GLU A 201 -21.57 -20.85 9.71
CA GLU A 201 -21.17 -20.36 11.03
C GLU A 201 -19.90 -21.10 11.44
N VAL A 202 -18.77 -20.39 11.36
CA VAL A 202 -17.48 -20.89 11.78
C VAL A 202 -17.35 -20.54 13.27
N PRO A 203 -17.02 -21.49 14.15
CA PRO A 203 -16.75 -21.18 15.54
C PRO A 203 -15.68 -20.10 15.69
N ASP A 204 -15.88 -19.12 16.58
CA ASP A 204 -14.97 -17.97 16.76
C ASP A 204 -13.51 -18.40 16.96
N ALA A 205 -13.27 -19.47 17.71
CA ALA A 205 -11.94 -20.01 17.95
C ALA A 205 -11.27 -20.56 16.67
N LEU A 206 -12.05 -21.15 15.76
CA LEU A 206 -11.54 -21.61 14.46
C LEU A 206 -11.32 -20.41 13.53
N GLN A 207 -12.24 -19.45 13.55
CA GLN A 207 -12.12 -18.23 12.75
C GLN A 207 -10.83 -17.47 13.12
N ALA A 208 -10.52 -17.32 14.40
CA ALA A 208 -9.30 -16.65 14.86
C ALA A 208 -8.03 -17.36 14.37
N ARG A 209 -7.98 -18.69 14.40
CA ARG A 209 -6.85 -19.47 13.88
C ARG A 209 -6.71 -19.33 12.36
N LEU A 210 -7.82 -19.36 11.63
CA LEU A 210 -7.80 -19.15 10.18
C LEU A 210 -7.32 -17.75 9.80
N GLU A 211 -7.68 -16.72 10.58
CA GLU A 211 -7.21 -15.34 10.39
C GLU A 211 -5.71 -15.22 10.66
N GLU A 212 -5.18 -15.91 11.67
CA GLU A 212 -3.76 -15.96 12.00
C GLU A 212 -2.97 -16.56 10.82
N GLU A 213 -3.31 -17.78 10.36
CA GLU A 213 -2.62 -18.43 9.26
C GLU A 213 -2.68 -17.64 7.94
N VAL A 214 -3.84 -17.04 7.64
CA VAL A 214 -3.97 -16.18 6.46
C VAL A 214 -3.09 -14.94 6.60
N GLY A 215 -2.98 -14.37 7.80
CA GLY A 215 -2.09 -13.26 8.10
C GLY A 215 -0.62 -13.62 7.88
N ASP A 216 -0.20 -14.79 8.34
CA ASP A 216 1.17 -15.30 8.21
C ASP A 216 1.51 -15.59 6.74
N LEU A 217 0.58 -16.15 5.96
CA LEU A 217 0.74 -16.29 4.52
C LEU A 217 0.97 -14.95 3.81
N PHE A 218 0.19 -13.90 4.15
CA PHE A 218 0.43 -12.56 3.60
C PHE A 218 1.80 -12.02 4.00
N PHE A 219 2.22 -12.21 5.25
CA PHE A 219 3.52 -11.76 5.71
C PHE A 219 4.68 -12.46 4.98
N VAL A 220 4.59 -13.76 4.76
CA VAL A 220 5.57 -14.53 3.97
C VAL A 220 5.60 -14.04 2.52
N LEU A 221 4.45 -13.82 1.88
CA LEU A 221 4.38 -13.30 0.51
C LEU A 221 5.00 -11.90 0.39
N VAL A 222 4.81 -11.02 1.39
CA VAL A 222 5.47 -9.71 1.45
C VAL A 222 6.99 -9.87 1.57
N ASN A 223 7.49 -10.84 2.33
CA ASN A 223 8.92 -11.11 2.44
C ASN A 223 9.51 -11.65 1.14
N ILE A 224 8.79 -12.51 0.42
CA ILE A 224 9.19 -12.95 -0.92
C ILE A 224 9.28 -11.75 -1.87
N ALA A 225 8.27 -10.87 -1.87
CA ALA A 225 8.28 -9.66 -2.69
C ALA A 225 9.48 -8.75 -2.33
N ARG A 226 9.75 -8.55 -1.03
CA ARG A 226 10.90 -7.77 -0.54
C ARG A 226 12.22 -8.37 -1.01
N TYR A 227 12.40 -9.69 -0.90
CA TYR A 227 13.60 -10.40 -1.35
C TYR A 227 13.85 -10.21 -2.85
N LEU A 228 12.78 -10.22 -3.64
CA LEU A 228 12.81 -10.00 -5.09
C LEU A 228 12.85 -8.51 -5.49
N SER A 229 12.94 -7.60 -4.52
CA SER A 229 12.87 -6.14 -4.74
C SER A 229 11.58 -5.70 -5.45
N VAL A 230 10.48 -6.39 -5.19
CA VAL A 230 9.13 -6.06 -5.68
C VAL A 230 8.37 -5.32 -4.59
N ASP A 231 7.70 -4.23 -4.94
CA ASP A 231 6.76 -3.57 -4.04
C ASP A 231 5.46 -4.38 -3.98
N PRO A 232 5.06 -4.92 -2.81
CA PRO A 232 3.92 -5.83 -2.71
C PRO A 232 2.57 -5.15 -2.95
N GLU A 233 2.43 -3.89 -2.53
CA GLU A 233 1.21 -3.10 -2.75
C GLU A 233 0.98 -2.85 -4.24
N SER A 234 2.00 -2.35 -4.94
CA SER A 234 1.94 -2.12 -6.39
C SER A 234 1.73 -3.43 -7.17
N ALA A 235 2.33 -4.53 -6.74
CA ALA A 235 2.15 -5.83 -7.39
C ALA A 235 0.69 -6.32 -7.30
N LEU A 236 0.08 -6.19 -6.12
CA LEU A 236 -1.32 -6.56 -5.92
C LEU A 236 -2.28 -5.61 -6.66
N ARG A 237 -2.01 -4.31 -6.65
CA ARG A 237 -2.79 -3.31 -7.44
C ARG A 237 -2.78 -3.63 -8.93
N LYS A 238 -1.62 -3.98 -9.49
CA LYS A 238 -1.51 -4.42 -10.90
C LYS A 238 -2.36 -5.66 -11.18
N THR A 239 -2.38 -6.61 -10.25
CA THR A 239 -3.20 -7.82 -10.36
C THR A 239 -4.69 -7.49 -10.28
N ASN A 240 -5.11 -6.61 -9.38
CA ASN A 240 -6.50 -6.15 -9.25
C ASN A 240 -6.98 -5.45 -10.54
N ARG A 241 -6.16 -4.59 -11.14
CA ARG A 241 -6.48 -3.95 -12.44
C ARG A 241 -6.60 -4.97 -13.57
N LYS A 242 -5.66 -5.90 -13.64
CA LYS A 242 -5.71 -6.99 -14.61
C LYS A 242 -6.99 -7.82 -14.46
N PHE A 243 -7.38 -8.14 -13.23
CA PHE A 243 -8.64 -8.83 -12.94
C PHE A 243 -9.84 -8.02 -13.41
N ARG A 244 -9.90 -6.72 -13.04
CA ARG A 244 -10.99 -5.81 -13.44
C ARG A 244 -11.14 -5.72 -14.95
N ARG A 245 -10.05 -5.47 -15.69
CA ARG A 245 -10.08 -5.39 -17.17
C ARG A 245 -10.62 -6.66 -17.81
N ARG A 246 -10.15 -7.83 -17.34
CA ARG A 246 -10.61 -9.12 -17.87
C ARG A 246 -12.07 -9.37 -17.57
N PHE A 247 -12.51 -9.04 -16.37
CA PHE A 247 -13.90 -9.21 -15.97
C PHE A 247 -14.81 -8.28 -16.79
N GLN A 248 -14.45 -7.01 -16.94
CA GLN A 248 -15.18 -6.06 -17.80
C GLN A 248 -15.24 -6.53 -19.28
N TRP A 249 -14.17 -7.14 -19.78
CA TRP A 249 -14.19 -7.73 -21.11
C TRP A 249 -15.19 -8.88 -21.21
N MET A 250 -15.29 -9.74 -20.20
CA MET A 250 -16.29 -10.80 -20.13
C MET A 250 -17.72 -10.23 -20.09
N GLU A 251 -17.96 -9.23 -19.25
CA GLU A 251 -19.24 -8.55 -19.17
C GLU A 251 -19.66 -7.96 -20.52
N ALA A 252 -18.71 -7.32 -21.22
CA ALA A 252 -18.97 -6.78 -22.55
C ALA A 252 -19.39 -7.88 -23.55
N ARG A 253 -18.73 -9.04 -23.55
CA ARG A 253 -19.10 -10.18 -24.41
C ARG A 253 -20.48 -10.73 -24.10
N LEU A 254 -20.83 -10.86 -22.82
CA LEU A 254 -22.15 -11.32 -22.39
C LEU A 254 -23.22 -10.29 -22.76
N HIS A 255 -22.94 -9.01 -22.57
CA HIS A 255 -23.86 -7.93 -22.97
C HIS A 255 -24.11 -7.90 -24.48
N GLU A 256 -23.10 -8.11 -25.33
CA GLU A 256 -23.28 -8.25 -26.79
C GLU A 256 -24.20 -9.43 -27.15
N ALA A 257 -24.24 -10.47 -26.31
CA ALA A 257 -25.16 -11.60 -26.45
C ALA A 257 -26.52 -11.36 -25.78
N GLY A 258 -26.80 -10.14 -25.30
CA GLY A 258 -28.05 -9.80 -24.60
C GLY A 258 -28.20 -10.43 -23.21
N ARG A 259 -27.11 -10.77 -22.56
CA ARG A 259 -27.03 -11.48 -21.27
C ARG A 259 -26.19 -10.71 -20.25
N SER A 260 -26.27 -11.11 -19.00
CA SER A 260 -25.43 -10.60 -17.92
C SER A 260 -24.55 -11.71 -17.33
N ALA A 261 -23.57 -11.34 -16.53
CA ALA A 261 -22.71 -12.31 -15.84
C ALA A 261 -23.52 -13.19 -14.85
N ASP A 262 -24.61 -12.65 -14.30
CA ASP A 262 -25.51 -13.39 -13.41
C ASP A 262 -26.27 -14.53 -14.11
N ASP A 263 -26.43 -14.44 -15.42
CA ASP A 263 -27.17 -15.41 -16.23
C ASP A 263 -26.27 -16.49 -16.84
N ALA A 264 -24.95 -16.34 -16.69
CA ALA A 264 -23.97 -17.24 -17.30
C ALA A 264 -23.58 -18.36 -16.32
N PRO A 265 -23.54 -19.63 -16.75
CA PRO A 265 -23.02 -20.72 -15.95
C PRO A 265 -21.50 -20.59 -15.77
N MET A 266 -20.97 -21.23 -14.72
CA MET A 266 -19.54 -21.12 -14.36
C MET A 266 -18.60 -21.58 -15.48
N GLU A 267 -18.99 -22.60 -16.23
CA GLU A 267 -18.20 -23.13 -17.34
C GLU A 267 -18.05 -22.09 -18.48
N GLU A 268 -19.10 -21.32 -18.73
CA GLU A 268 -19.07 -20.23 -19.71
C GLU A 268 -18.22 -19.06 -19.20
N LEU A 269 -18.39 -18.66 -17.94
CA LEU A 269 -17.56 -17.63 -17.32
C LEU A 269 -16.09 -17.97 -17.35
N GLU A 270 -15.72 -19.23 -17.06
CA GLU A 270 -14.34 -19.70 -17.14
C GLU A 270 -13.82 -19.68 -18.60
N SER A 271 -14.66 -20.09 -19.56
CA SER A 271 -14.29 -20.01 -21.00
C SER A 271 -14.02 -18.56 -21.43
N LEU A 272 -14.90 -17.62 -21.04
CA LEU A 272 -14.73 -16.19 -21.32
C LEU A 272 -13.49 -15.63 -20.63
N TRP A 273 -13.20 -16.07 -19.40
CA TRP A 273 -11.98 -15.69 -18.69
C TRP A 273 -10.70 -16.11 -19.43
N GLN A 274 -10.65 -17.32 -19.95
CA GLN A 274 -9.52 -17.78 -20.77
C GLN A 274 -9.40 -16.99 -22.07
N GLN A 275 -10.52 -16.65 -22.70
CA GLN A 275 -10.54 -15.78 -23.89
C GLN A 275 -10.02 -14.38 -23.58
N ALA A 276 -10.43 -13.77 -22.45
CA ALA A 276 -9.94 -12.47 -21.99
C ALA A 276 -8.40 -12.49 -21.79
N LYS A 277 -7.86 -13.57 -21.20
CA LYS A 277 -6.41 -13.77 -21.05
C LYS A 277 -5.69 -13.88 -22.39
N ALA A 278 -6.28 -14.56 -23.38
CA ALA A 278 -5.72 -14.70 -24.71
C ALA A 278 -5.76 -13.36 -25.47
N HIS A 279 -6.84 -12.62 -25.34
CA HIS A 279 -7.02 -11.28 -25.93
C HIS A 279 -5.96 -10.30 -25.42
N GLU A 280 -5.70 -10.24 -24.11
CA GLU A 280 -4.65 -9.39 -23.55
C GLU A 280 -3.27 -9.72 -24.12
N ARG A 281 -2.89 -11.03 -24.14
CA ARG A 281 -1.59 -11.44 -24.69
C ARG A 281 -1.40 -11.03 -26.14
N GLY A 282 -2.43 -11.20 -26.98
CA GLY A 282 -2.37 -10.80 -28.37
C GLY A 282 -2.34 -9.26 -28.59
N ALA A 283 -2.80 -8.48 -27.61
CA ALA A 283 -2.68 -7.02 -27.64
C ALA A 283 -1.26 -6.56 -27.24
N GLU A 284 -0.66 -7.21 -26.23
CA GLU A 284 0.71 -6.93 -25.78
C GLU A 284 1.76 -7.26 -26.85
N GLU A 285 1.61 -8.37 -27.58
CA GLU A 285 2.48 -8.77 -28.68
C GLU A 285 2.44 -7.81 -29.89
N LYS A 286 1.36 -7.05 -30.05
CA LYS A 286 1.23 -6.06 -31.13
C LYS A 286 1.82 -4.69 -30.80
N THR A 287 2.10 -4.46 -29.51
CA THR A 287 2.60 -3.18 -28.98
C THR A 287 4.09 -3.23 -28.61
N ALA A 288 4.68 -4.42 -28.55
CA ALA A 288 6.10 -4.67 -28.30
C ALA A 288 6.90 -4.70 -29.61
#